data_85c83799d50bd2f7e54f40026807f681
#
_entry.id   85c83799d50bd2f7e54f40026807f681
#
_cell.length_a   1.000
_cell.length_b   1.000
_cell.length_c   1.000
_cell.angle_alpha   90.00
_cell.angle_beta   90.00
_cell.angle_gamma   90.00
#
_symmetry.space_group_name_H-M   'P 1'
#
loop_
_entity.id
_entity.type
_entity.pdbx_description
1 polymer ?
#
loop_
_entity_poly.entity_id
_entity_poly.type
_entity_poly.pdbx_seq_one_letter_code
_entity_poly.pdbx_strand_id
1 'polypeptide(L)'
;AFLVLVGGDLNGPTIGGIMTIVGFSATGKHLRNILPVMGGVFLAGMTKHWELTNPSATLALLFSTTLAPIAGEFGVMAGLIAGFLHSSVALNVGIVYGGMNLYNNGFAGGLVAIFMVPVVQSYRSRKARARGGLSL
;
A
#
# COMPACT_ATOMS: atom_id res chain seq x y z
N ALA A 1 4.28 17.88 -4.32
CA ALA A 1 3.57 17.99 -5.62
C ALA A 1 2.22 17.26 -5.57
N PHE A 2 2.17 15.94 -5.28
CA PHE A 2 0.91 15.14 -5.32
C PHE A 2 -0.20 15.71 -4.41
N LEU A 3 0.09 15.99 -3.13
CA LEU A 3 -0.89 16.54 -2.19
C LEU A 3 -1.47 17.87 -2.66
N VAL A 4 -0.64 18.74 -3.24
CA VAL A 4 -1.08 20.03 -3.79
C VAL A 4 -1.99 19.83 -5.00
N LEU A 5 -1.69 18.83 -5.85
CA LEU A 5 -2.50 18.51 -7.04
C LEU A 5 -3.88 17.95 -6.68
N VAL A 6 -4.00 17.21 -5.58
CA VAL A 6 -5.27 16.63 -5.10
C VAL A 6 -6.04 17.56 -4.16
N GLY A 7 -5.51 18.77 -3.89
CA GLY A 7 -6.13 19.71 -2.94
C GLY A 7 -6.09 19.25 -1.48
N GLY A 8 -5.12 18.40 -1.14
CA GLY A 8 -4.95 17.90 0.23
C GLY A 8 -4.27 18.92 1.15
N ASP A 9 -4.76 19.01 2.37
CA ASP A 9 -4.23 19.92 3.38
C ASP A 9 -2.84 19.48 3.88
N LEU A 10 -1.93 20.46 4.00
CA LEU A 10 -0.64 20.28 4.67
C LEU A 10 -0.83 20.47 6.17
N ASN A 11 -1.02 19.37 6.86
CA ASN A 11 -1.15 19.31 8.32
C ASN A 11 -0.12 18.34 8.92
N GLY A 12 -0.08 18.23 10.25
CA GLY A 12 0.87 17.34 10.94
C GLY A 12 0.86 15.90 10.42
N PRO A 13 -0.29 15.23 10.32
CA PRO A 13 -0.40 13.88 9.76
C PRO A 13 0.10 13.76 8.33
N THR A 14 -0.22 14.68 7.43
CA THR A 14 0.23 14.63 6.03
C THR A 14 1.72 14.90 5.90
N ILE A 15 2.29 15.80 6.72
CA ILE A 15 3.74 16.00 6.81
C ILE A 15 4.42 14.73 7.31
N GLY A 16 3.87 14.07 8.34
CA GLY A 16 4.35 12.77 8.81
C GLY A 16 4.35 11.70 7.73
N GLY A 17 3.29 11.65 6.92
CA GLY A 17 3.20 10.76 5.76
C GLY A 17 4.27 11.05 4.70
N ILE A 18 4.53 12.32 4.41
CA ILE A 18 5.61 12.73 3.49
C ILE A 18 6.97 12.30 4.04
N MET A 19 7.24 12.56 5.32
CA MET A 19 8.49 12.17 5.97
C MET A 19 8.69 10.66 5.98
N THR A 20 7.62 9.89 6.11
CA THR A 20 7.63 8.43 5.97
C THR A 20 8.08 8.01 4.57
N ILE A 21 7.58 8.66 3.52
CA ILE A 21 8.03 8.39 2.15
C ILE A 21 9.51 8.71 1.98
N VAL A 22 9.97 9.85 2.49
CA VAL A 22 11.37 10.26 2.43
C VAL A 22 12.26 9.28 3.19
N GLY A 23 11.92 8.94 4.43
CA GLY A 23 12.69 8.01 5.25
C GLY A 23 12.83 6.63 4.62
N PHE A 24 11.74 6.07 4.13
CA PHE A 24 11.77 4.75 3.47
C PHE A 24 12.35 4.79 2.04
N SER A 25 12.60 5.95 1.44
CA SER A 25 13.28 6.02 0.15
C SER A 25 14.73 5.51 0.24
N ALA A 26 15.36 5.64 1.40
CA ALA A 26 16.67 5.08 1.68
C ALA A 26 16.70 3.54 1.61
N THR A 27 15.55 2.87 1.73
CA THR A 27 15.42 1.40 1.67
C THR A 27 14.98 0.88 0.30
N GLY A 28 15.19 1.67 -0.76
CA GLY A 28 14.91 1.25 -2.14
C GLY A 28 13.50 1.61 -2.67
N LYS A 29 12.79 2.51 -2.01
CA LYS A 29 11.55 3.09 -2.55
C LYS A 29 11.86 3.95 -3.77
N HIS A 30 11.20 3.69 -4.88
CA HIS A 30 11.28 4.50 -6.10
C HIS A 30 9.93 4.49 -6.83
N LEU A 31 9.75 5.36 -7.82
CA LEU A 31 8.46 5.52 -8.51
C LEU A 31 7.90 4.23 -9.08
N ARG A 32 8.73 3.35 -9.63
CA ARG A 32 8.27 2.09 -10.24
C ARG A 32 7.61 1.14 -9.25
N ASN A 33 8.01 1.16 -7.96
CA ASN A 33 7.40 0.30 -6.95
C ASN A 33 6.34 1.01 -6.10
N ILE A 34 6.37 2.34 -6.04
CA ILE A 34 5.35 3.14 -5.34
C ILE A 34 4.07 3.24 -6.18
N LEU A 35 4.18 3.53 -7.49
CA LEU A 35 3.03 3.77 -8.35
C LEU A 35 2.02 2.62 -8.40
N PRO A 36 2.42 1.33 -8.49
CA PRO A 36 1.46 0.23 -8.41
C PRO A 36 0.66 0.22 -7.11
N VAL A 37 1.33 0.44 -5.98
CA VAL A 37 0.65 0.44 -4.67
C VAL A 37 -0.33 1.61 -4.57
N MET A 38 0.08 2.81 -4.97
CA MET A 38 -0.82 3.97 -5.04
C MET A 38 -1.99 3.72 -5.99
N GLY A 39 -1.73 3.12 -7.15
CA GLY A 39 -2.77 2.71 -8.10
C GLY A 39 -3.81 1.77 -7.47
N GLY A 40 -3.38 0.85 -6.62
CA GLY A 40 -4.27 -0.02 -5.85
C GLY A 40 -5.17 0.74 -4.89
N VAL A 41 -4.65 1.78 -4.22
CA VAL A 41 -5.44 2.67 -3.36
C VAL A 41 -6.47 3.45 -4.18
N PHE A 42 -6.09 3.98 -5.34
CA PHE A 42 -7.02 4.66 -6.25
C PHE A 42 -8.15 3.74 -6.69
N LEU A 43 -7.84 2.50 -7.08
CA LEU A 43 -8.85 1.50 -7.44
C LEU A 43 -9.82 1.22 -6.30
N ALA A 44 -9.32 1.11 -5.07
CA ALA A 44 -10.17 0.94 -3.90
C ALA A 44 -11.07 2.17 -3.68
N GLY A 45 -10.55 3.39 -3.86
CA GLY A 45 -11.32 4.63 -3.79
C GLY A 45 -12.47 4.68 -4.80
N MET A 46 -12.18 4.29 -6.05
CA MET A 46 -13.21 4.23 -7.11
C MET A 46 -14.30 3.20 -6.83
N THR A 47 -13.94 2.03 -6.31
CA THR A 47 -14.90 0.94 -6.03
C THR A 47 -15.75 1.20 -4.79
N LYS A 48 -15.22 1.96 -3.83
CA LYS A 48 -15.86 2.21 -2.53
C LYS A 48 -16.34 3.65 -2.36
N HIS A 49 -16.28 4.46 -3.43
CA HIS A 49 -16.73 5.87 -3.44
C HIS A 49 -16.06 6.73 -2.36
N TRP A 50 -14.79 6.48 -2.06
CA TRP A 50 -14.04 7.34 -1.14
C TRP A 50 -13.52 8.59 -1.84
N GLU A 51 -13.78 9.74 -1.26
CA GLU A 51 -13.16 10.99 -1.72
C GLU A 51 -11.68 11.02 -1.32
N LEU A 52 -10.80 11.16 -2.30
CA LEU A 52 -9.34 11.25 -2.06
C LEU A 52 -8.94 12.52 -1.31
N THR A 53 -9.80 13.52 -1.29
CA THR A 53 -9.68 14.75 -0.48
C THR A 53 -9.91 14.50 1.01
N ASN A 54 -10.54 13.38 1.37
CA ASN A 54 -10.71 12.99 2.77
C ASN A 54 -9.34 12.77 3.42
N PRO A 55 -9.04 13.39 4.57
CA PRO A 55 -7.76 13.24 5.26
C PRO A 55 -7.35 11.79 5.51
N SER A 56 -8.30 10.92 5.86
CA SER A 56 -8.03 9.49 6.08
C SER A 56 -7.63 8.76 4.82
N ALA A 57 -8.27 9.07 3.67
CA ALA A 57 -7.92 8.49 2.38
C ALA A 57 -6.55 8.98 1.89
N THR A 58 -6.25 10.26 2.09
CA THR A 58 -4.92 10.84 1.80
C THR A 58 -3.83 10.15 2.63
N LEU A 59 -4.06 9.95 3.92
CA LEU A 59 -3.11 9.23 4.78
C LEU A 59 -2.95 7.77 4.35
N ALA A 60 -4.04 7.06 4.05
CA ALA A 60 -3.98 5.71 3.55
C ALA A 60 -3.14 5.62 2.26
N LEU A 61 -3.26 6.60 1.36
CA LEU A 61 -2.46 6.68 0.15
C LEU A 61 -0.97 6.88 0.44
N LEU A 62 -0.61 7.84 1.31
CA LEU A 62 0.78 8.11 1.66
C LEU A 62 1.43 6.93 2.37
N PHE A 63 0.76 6.36 3.37
CA PHE A 63 1.28 5.25 4.14
C PHE A 63 1.28 3.91 3.37
N SER A 64 0.39 3.72 2.39
CA SER A 64 0.42 2.53 1.52
C SER A 64 1.76 2.35 0.83
N THR A 65 2.48 3.45 0.58
CA THR A 65 3.81 3.40 -0.05
C THR A 65 4.84 2.62 0.76
N THR A 66 4.59 2.32 2.04
CA THR A 66 5.43 1.41 2.85
C THR A 66 5.41 -0.02 2.29
N LEU A 67 4.39 -0.39 1.52
CA LEU A 67 4.26 -1.67 0.82
C LEU A 67 4.97 -1.69 -0.55
N ALA A 68 5.67 -0.63 -0.94
CA ALA A 68 6.44 -0.57 -2.18
C ALA A 68 7.39 -1.77 -2.39
N PRO A 69 8.06 -2.34 -1.36
CA PRO A 69 8.86 -3.55 -1.51
C PRO A 69 8.08 -4.73 -2.09
N ILE A 70 6.78 -4.88 -1.79
CA ILE A 70 5.93 -5.94 -2.37
C ILE A 70 5.83 -5.78 -3.89
N ALA A 71 5.63 -4.55 -4.37
CA ALA A 71 5.64 -4.27 -5.80
C ALA A 71 7.01 -4.48 -6.44
N GLY A 72 8.08 -4.11 -5.73
CA GLY A 72 9.45 -4.29 -6.18
C GLY A 72 9.84 -5.77 -6.32
N GLU A 73 9.50 -6.58 -5.33
CA GLU A 73 9.83 -8.01 -5.27
C GLU A 73 8.88 -8.84 -6.16
N PHE A 74 7.58 -8.59 -6.09
CA PHE A 74 6.55 -9.45 -6.65
C PHE A 74 5.88 -8.90 -7.91
N GLY A 75 6.20 -7.66 -8.28
CA GLY A 75 5.72 -7.02 -9.50
C GLY A 75 4.47 -6.17 -9.32
N VAL A 76 4.07 -5.52 -10.43
CA VAL A 76 3.02 -4.51 -10.46
C VAL A 76 1.68 -5.00 -9.91
N MET A 77 1.27 -6.21 -10.29
CA MET A 77 -0.02 -6.78 -9.84
C MET A 77 -0.06 -7.00 -8.33
N ALA A 78 1.04 -7.47 -7.75
CA ALA A 78 1.14 -7.62 -6.29
C ALA A 78 1.09 -6.26 -5.59
N GLY A 79 1.70 -5.23 -6.17
CA GLY A 79 1.62 -3.87 -5.67
C GLY A 79 0.21 -3.29 -5.71
N LEU A 80 -0.52 -3.46 -6.81
CA LEU A 80 -1.92 -3.05 -6.94
C LEU A 80 -2.81 -3.71 -5.88
N ILE A 81 -2.69 -5.03 -5.72
CA ILE A 81 -3.45 -5.78 -4.71
C ILE A 81 -3.08 -5.31 -3.30
N ALA A 82 -1.79 -5.11 -3.02
CA ALA A 82 -1.32 -4.65 -1.72
C ALA A 82 -1.91 -3.26 -1.36
N GLY A 83 -1.91 -2.32 -2.29
CA GLY A 83 -2.47 -0.99 -2.10
C GLY A 83 -3.99 -1.01 -1.89
N PHE A 84 -4.70 -1.83 -2.68
CA PHE A 84 -6.14 -2.03 -2.55
C PHE A 84 -6.51 -2.60 -1.18
N LEU A 85 -5.83 -3.65 -0.75
CA LEU A 85 -6.05 -4.27 0.55
C LEU A 85 -5.68 -3.32 1.69
N HIS A 86 -4.54 -2.62 1.60
CA HIS A 86 -4.10 -1.66 2.61
C HIS A 86 -5.16 -0.59 2.88
N SER A 87 -5.63 0.11 1.84
CA SER A 87 -6.64 1.15 2.00
C SER A 87 -7.97 0.58 2.48
N SER A 88 -8.34 -0.61 2.02
CA SER A 88 -9.54 -1.30 2.48
C SER A 88 -9.50 -1.60 3.98
N VAL A 89 -8.37 -2.05 4.49
CA VAL A 89 -8.19 -2.32 5.93
C VAL A 89 -8.07 -1.00 6.70
N ALA A 90 -7.20 -0.08 6.27
CA ALA A 90 -6.91 1.16 7.00
C ALA A 90 -8.16 2.02 7.23
N LEU A 91 -9.04 2.12 6.24
CA LEU A 91 -10.25 2.95 6.32
C LEU A 91 -11.42 2.27 7.06
N ASN A 92 -11.40 0.95 7.21
CA ASN A 92 -12.44 0.23 7.95
C ASN A 92 -12.04 -0.09 9.40
N VAL A 93 -10.76 -0.19 9.70
CA VAL A 93 -10.25 -0.51 11.05
C VAL A 93 -10.36 0.68 12.02
N GLY A 94 -10.57 1.90 11.50
CA GLY A 94 -10.71 3.12 12.32
C GLY A 94 -11.75 3.02 13.44
N ILE A 95 -12.82 2.27 13.21
CA ILE A 95 -13.88 2.01 14.21
C ILE A 95 -13.32 1.26 15.42
N VAL A 96 -12.39 0.33 15.21
CA VAL A 96 -11.81 -0.51 16.27
C VAL A 96 -10.83 0.28 17.15
N TYR A 97 -10.17 1.31 16.58
CA TYR A 97 -9.15 2.11 17.26
C TYR A 97 -9.59 3.54 17.59
N GLY A 98 -10.90 3.80 17.67
CA GLY A 98 -11.42 5.11 18.05
C GLY A 98 -11.06 6.24 17.07
N GLY A 99 -10.82 5.92 15.78
CA GLY A 99 -10.55 6.89 14.73
C GLY A 99 -9.10 7.37 14.62
N MET A 100 -8.15 6.78 15.34
CA MET A 100 -6.73 7.15 15.26
C MET A 100 -6.07 6.62 13.97
N ASN A 101 -6.10 7.41 12.92
CA ASN A 101 -5.71 7.03 11.56
C ASN A 101 -4.23 6.63 11.37
N LEU A 102 -3.30 7.14 12.17
CA LEU A 102 -1.88 6.77 12.07
C LEU A 102 -1.65 5.31 12.42
N TYR A 103 -2.23 4.85 13.51
CA TYR A 103 -2.13 3.44 13.93
C TYR A 103 -2.84 2.50 12.96
N ASN A 104 -3.95 2.92 12.38
CA ASN A 104 -4.69 2.15 11.39
C ASN A 104 -3.84 1.84 10.14
N ASN A 105 -3.06 2.81 9.66
CA ASN A 105 -2.21 2.65 8.49
C ASN A 105 -1.03 1.72 8.76
N GLY A 106 -0.38 1.84 9.92
CA GLY A 106 0.70 0.94 10.33
C GLY A 106 0.21 -0.50 10.50
N PHE A 107 -0.92 -0.68 11.17
CA PHE A 107 -1.56 -1.98 11.32
C PHE A 107 -1.97 -2.59 9.97
N ALA A 108 -2.62 -1.82 9.11
CA ALA A 108 -3.05 -2.28 7.79
C ALA A 108 -1.85 -2.71 6.93
N GLY A 109 -0.77 -1.92 6.92
CA GLY A 109 0.46 -2.26 6.21
C GLY A 109 1.08 -3.55 6.72
N GLY A 110 1.21 -3.71 8.03
CA GLY A 110 1.72 -4.93 8.65
C GLY A 110 0.86 -6.14 8.32
N LEU A 111 -0.46 -6.02 8.45
CA LEU A 111 -1.41 -7.09 8.15
C LEU A 111 -1.32 -7.54 6.69
N VAL A 112 -1.32 -6.60 5.76
CA VAL A 112 -1.19 -6.90 4.32
C VAL A 112 0.13 -7.59 4.02
N ALA A 113 1.24 -7.13 4.59
CA ALA A 113 2.55 -7.74 4.38
C ALA A 113 2.61 -9.17 4.92
N ILE A 114 2.11 -9.42 6.14
CA ILE A 114 2.10 -10.75 6.77
C ILE A 114 1.31 -11.75 5.95
N PHE A 115 0.18 -11.36 5.36
CA PHE A 115 -0.63 -12.26 4.55
C PHE A 115 -0.12 -12.39 3.11
N MET A 116 0.19 -11.28 2.45
CA MET A 116 0.54 -11.29 1.02
C MET A 116 1.90 -11.93 0.75
N VAL A 117 2.91 -11.63 1.55
CA VAL A 117 4.29 -12.10 1.26
C VAL A 117 4.35 -13.63 1.23
N PRO A 118 3.88 -14.38 2.25
CA PRO A 118 3.90 -15.84 2.20
C PRO A 118 3.05 -16.44 1.08
N VAL A 119 1.87 -15.85 0.80
CA VAL A 119 0.98 -16.34 -0.26
C VAL A 119 1.65 -16.22 -1.62
N VAL A 120 2.21 -15.05 -1.94
CA VAL A 120 2.86 -14.83 -3.24
C VAL A 120 4.15 -15.66 -3.37
N GLN A 121 4.92 -15.81 -2.30
CA GLN A 121 6.11 -16.69 -2.29
C GLN A 121 5.72 -18.15 -2.52
N SER A 122 4.69 -18.64 -1.85
CA SER A 122 4.18 -20.00 -2.04
C SER A 122 3.72 -20.24 -3.49
N TYR A 123 2.98 -19.28 -4.05
CA TYR A 123 2.55 -19.36 -5.45
C TYR A 123 3.74 -19.40 -6.42
N ARG A 124 4.74 -18.55 -6.24
CA ARG A 124 5.96 -18.55 -7.07
C ARG A 124 6.73 -19.86 -6.97
N SER A 125 6.90 -20.39 -5.76
CA SER A 125 7.58 -21.65 -5.53
C SER A 125 6.88 -22.83 -6.21
N ARG A 126 5.55 -22.88 -6.13
CA ARG A 126 4.74 -23.90 -6.82
C ARG A 126 4.86 -23.78 -8.34
N LYS A 127 4.81 -22.56 -8.87
CA LYS A 127 4.96 -22.31 -10.31
C LYS A 127 6.35 -22.68 -10.83
N ALA A 128 7.39 -22.40 -10.05
CA ALA A 128 8.77 -22.80 -10.39
C ALA A 128 8.93 -24.32 -10.41
N ARG A 129 8.39 -25.03 -9.41
CA ARG A 129 8.39 -26.51 -9.36
C ARG A 129 7.65 -27.13 -10.54
N ALA A 130 6.48 -26.59 -10.91
CA ALA A 130 5.70 -27.07 -12.04
C ALA A 130 6.45 -26.89 -13.38
N ARG A 131 7.23 -25.82 -13.53
CA ARG A 131 8.04 -25.58 -14.73
C ARG A 131 9.34 -26.40 -14.77
N GLY A 132 9.96 -26.63 -13.62
CA GLY A 132 11.18 -27.48 -13.51
C GLY A 132 10.90 -28.98 -13.64
N GLY A 133 9.67 -29.43 -13.35
CA GLY A 133 9.25 -30.83 -13.53
C GLY A 133 8.91 -31.23 -14.98
N LEU A 134 8.94 -30.28 -15.92
CA LEU A 134 8.72 -30.53 -17.35
C LEU A 134 10.03 -30.67 -18.16
N SER A 135 11.17 -30.65 -17.47
CA SER A 135 12.51 -30.76 -18.07
C SER A 135 13.23 -32.09 -17.72
N LEU A 136 12.49 -33.21 -17.76
CA LEU A 136 13.05 -34.59 -17.78
C LEU A 136 12.60 -35.30 -19.03
#